data_ce538adf4ab89313e0f89ec24dd9de77
#
_entry.id   ce538adf4ab89313e0f89ec24dd9de77
#
_cell.length_a   1.000
_cell.length_b   1.000
_cell.length_c   1.000
_cell.angle_alpha   90.00
_cell.angle_beta   90.00
_cell.angle_gamma   90.00
#
_symmetry.space_group_name_H-M   'P 1'
#
loop_
_entity.id
_entity.type
_entity.pdbx_description
1 polymer ?
#
loop_
_entity_poly.entity_id
_entity_poly.type
_entity_poly.pdbx_seq_one_letter_code
_entity_poly.pdbx_strand_id
1 'polypeptide(L)'
;MTEWTVHGTRRVYESEWMSVDLDDVEIPQGERFEHHVLRLPHPSTGVVVTDADRVLLLWRHRFATGAWGWEIPAGRCEAGEEPATSAVREVEEETGYRVGRLEPLITFNPLAGVSSHVTHIFEGTDARRTGEHDPAEAAKVEWVAADDIPRFIRKGLVPDGITLAALSTYLTLRST
;
A
#
# COMPACT_ATOMS: atom_id res chain seq x y z
N MET A 1 -0.50 -29.40 -12.78
CA MET A 1 -0.01 -28.02 -12.56
C MET A 1 -0.87 -27.07 -13.36
N THR A 2 -1.23 -25.92 -12.79
CA THR A 2 -2.11 -24.92 -13.42
C THR A 2 -1.32 -23.64 -13.77
N GLU A 3 0.00 -23.79 -13.98
CA GLU A 3 0.89 -22.68 -14.32
C GLU A 3 0.69 -22.27 -15.78
N TRP A 4 0.51 -20.99 -16.01
CA TRP A 4 0.35 -20.41 -17.35
C TRP A 4 1.72 -20.10 -17.92
N THR A 5 1.85 -20.25 -19.23
CA THR A 5 3.09 -19.95 -19.96
C THR A 5 2.97 -18.56 -20.59
N VAL A 6 3.98 -17.70 -20.38
CA VAL A 6 4.12 -16.41 -21.07
C VAL A 6 5.06 -16.61 -22.25
N HIS A 7 4.56 -16.43 -23.49
CA HIS A 7 5.32 -16.58 -24.73
C HIS A 7 5.99 -15.30 -25.21
N GLY A 8 5.45 -14.16 -24.80
CA GLY A 8 5.98 -12.84 -25.16
C GLY A 8 5.20 -11.72 -24.50
N THR A 9 5.73 -10.50 -24.65
CA THR A 9 5.13 -9.28 -24.09
C THR A 9 5.20 -8.18 -25.13
N ARG A 10 4.11 -7.46 -25.32
CA ARG A 10 4.03 -6.28 -26.19
C ARG A 10 3.57 -5.08 -25.37
N ARG A 11 4.39 -4.02 -25.34
CA ARG A 11 4.05 -2.76 -24.68
C ARG A 11 3.00 -1.99 -25.46
N VAL A 12 1.95 -1.53 -24.76
CA VAL A 12 0.86 -0.74 -25.34
C VAL A 12 0.91 0.72 -24.89
N TYR A 13 1.32 0.94 -23.63
CA TYR A 13 1.47 2.28 -23.05
C TYR A 13 2.68 2.31 -22.12
N GLU A 14 3.38 3.44 -22.10
CA GLU A 14 4.49 3.67 -21.17
C GLU A 14 4.57 5.13 -20.74
N SER A 15 4.83 5.34 -19.45
CA SER A 15 5.17 6.60 -18.84
C SER A 15 6.21 6.37 -17.75
N GLU A 16 6.69 7.42 -17.10
CA GLU A 16 7.56 7.30 -15.90
C GLU A 16 6.83 6.65 -14.71
N TRP A 17 5.50 6.66 -14.70
CA TRP A 17 4.64 6.18 -13.60
C TRP A 17 4.25 4.72 -13.74
N MET A 18 3.99 4.27 -14.95
CA MET A 18 3.51 2.92 -15.23
C MET A 18 3.64 2.54 -16.69
N SER A 19 3.56 1.25 -16.96
CA SER A 19 3.31 0.73 -18.30
C SER A 19 2.12 -0.23 -18.32
N VAL A 20 1.48 -0.33 -19.49
CA VAL A 20 0.47 -1.36 -19.79
C VAL A 20 1.03 -2.24 -20.88
N ASP A 21 1.13 -3.52 -20.58
CA ASP A 21 1.62 -4.53 -21.48
C ASP A 21 0.50 -5.52 -21.84
N LEU A 22 0.60 -6.14 -23.02
CA LEU A 22 -0.15 -7.33 -23.40
C LEU A 22 0.81 -8.52 -23.38
N ASP A 23 0.62 -9.37 -22.39
CA ASP A 23 1.35 -10.62 -22.27
C ASP A 23 0.59 -11.72 -23.05
N ASP A 24 1.27 -12.34 -24.01
CA ASP A 24 0.77 -13.47 -24.79
C ASP A 24 0.86 -14.74 -23.94
N VAL A 25 -0.25 -15.16 -23.37
CA VAL A 25 -0.31 -16.22 -22.36
C VAL A 25 -1.05 -17.45 -22.88
N GLU A 26 -0.62 -18.63 -22.41
CA GLU A 26 -1.24 -19.91 -22.67
C GLU A 26 -1.62 -20.61 -21.38
N ILE A 27 -2.89 -20.97 -21.25
CA ILE A 27 -3.36 -21.76 -20.12
C ILE A 27 -3.05 -23.26 -20.31
N PRO A 28 -3.08 -24.07 -19.25
CA PRO A 28 -2.66 -25.48 -19.31
C PRO A 28 -3.43 -26.38 -20.29
N GLN A 29 -4.53 -25.94 -20.86
CA GLN A 29 -5.31 -26.68 -21.87
C GLN A 29 -5.12 -26.18 -23.30
N GLY A 30 -4.14 -25.28 -23.50
CA GLY A 30 -3.73 -24.83 -24.83
C GLY A 30 -4.49 -23.64 -25.38
N GLU A 31 -5.40 -23.04 -24.65
CA GLU A 31 -5.97 -21.74 -25.03
C GLU A 31 -4.93 -20.63 -24.85
N ARG A 32 -4.76 -19.80 -25.89
CA ARG A 32 -3.76 -18.74 -25.93
C ARG A 32 -4.43 -17.41 -26.27
N PHE A 33 -4.12 -16.36 -25.47
CA PHE A 33 -4.69 -15.03 -25.62
C PHE A 33 -3.78 -13.93 -25.06
N GLU A 34 -4.05 -12.68 -25.42
CA GLU A 34 -3.37 -11.51 -24.85
C GLU A 34 -4.01 -11.13 -23.52
N HIS A 35 -3.21 -11.14 -22.45
CA HIS A 35 -3.61 -10.70 -21.11
C HIS A 35 -3.05 -9.29 -20.81
N HIS A 36 -3.92 -8.40 -20.31
CA HIS A 36 -3.51 -7.05 -19.95
C HIS A 36 -2.80 -7.01 -18.61
N VAL A 37 -1.57 -6.47 -18.58
CA VAL A 37 -0.75 -6.38 -17.37
C VAL A 37 -0.34 -4.94 -17.12
N LEU A 38 -0.65 -4.45 -15.92
CA LEU A 38 -0.17 -3.17 -15.40
C LEU A 38 1.17 -3.38 -14.69
N ARG A 39 2.20 -2.66 -15.13
CA ARG A 39 3.52 -2.71 -14.48
C ARG A 39 3.86 -1.34 -13.88
N LEU A 40 4.17 -1.35 -12.60
CA LEU A 40 4.69 -0.19 -11.89
C LEU A 40 6.20 -0.39 -11.69
N PRO A 41 7.02 0.66 -11.92
CA PRO A 41 8.48 0.52 -11.94
C PRO A 41 9.09 0.20 -10.57
N HIS A 42 8.43 0.60 -9.49
CA HIS A 42 8.93 0.46 -8.12
C HIS A 42 7.86 -0.11 -7.20
N PRO A 43 8.22 -0.87 -6.14
CA PRO A 43 7.28 -1.34 -5.14
C PRO A 43 6.67 -0.17 -4.36
N SER A 44 5.56 -0.42 -3.68
CA SER A 44 5.00 0.49 -2.68
C SER A 44 5.35 0.02 -1.27
N THR A 45 5.31 0.96 -0.35
CA THR A 45 5.47 0.71 1.07
C THR A 45 4.38 1.40 1.86
N GLY A 46 4.06 0.88 3.06
CA GLY A 46 3.17 1.53 4.00
C GLY A 46 3.50 1.12 5.42
N VAL A 47 3.05 1.93 6.38
CA VAL A 47 3.36 1.70 7.79
C VAL A 47 2.10 1.79 8.66
N VAL A 48 1.83 0.75 9.43
CA VAL A 48 0.93 0.83 10.57
C VAL A 48 1.72 1.41 11.73
N VAL A 49 1.62 2.73 11.91
CA VAL A 49 2.33 3.42 12.99
C VAL A 49 1.52 3.29 14.27
N THR A 50 2.12 2.73 15.33
CA THR A 50 1.43 2.41 16.57
C THR A 50 2.03 3.14 17.78
N ASP A 51 1.16 3.50 18.74
CA ASP A 51 1.52 4.04 20.05
C ASP A 51 0.52 3.49 21.08
N ALA A 52 0.98 2.57 21.90
CA ALA A 52 0.13 1.80 22.83
C ALA A 52 -1.02 1.09 22.08
N ASP A 53 -2.26 1.52 22.31
CA ASP A 53 -3.48 1.00 21.71
C ASP A 53 -4.01 1.86 20.55
N ARG A 54 -3.19 2.78 20.01
CA ARG A 54 -3.59 3.72 18.95
C ARG A 54 -2.79 3.48 17.68
N VAL A 55 -3.41 3.81 16.55
CA VAL A 55 -2.81 3.80 15.21
C VAL A 55 -2.90 5.20 14.62
N LEU A 56 -1.82 5.68 14.02
CA LEU A 56 -1.78 6.95 13.31
C LEU A 56 -2.38 6.77 11.92
N LEU A 57 -3.42 7.55 11.61
CA LEU A 57 -4.12 7.52 10.35
C LEU A 57 -4.21 8.90 9.73
N LEU A 58 -4.27 8.92 8.41
CA LEU A 58 -4.46 10.09 7.54
C LEU A 58 -5.92 10.13 7.08
N TRP A 59 -6.59 11.27 7.16
CA TRP A 59 -7.86 11.49 6.47
C TRP A 59 -7.60 12.23 5.17
N ARG A 60 -7.78 11.55 4.02
CA ARG A 60 -7.45 12.12 2.71
C ARG A 60 -8.50 11.81 1.65
N HIS A 61 -8.46 12.60 0.58
CA HIS A 61 -9.28 12.40 -0.61
C HIS A 61 -8.46 11.77 -1.73
N ARG A 62 -8.95 10.66 -2.27
CA ARG A 62 -8.36 10.05 -3.48
C ARG A 62 -9.19 10.45 -4.69
N PHE A 63 -8.68 11.36 -5.53
CA PHE A 63 -9.38 11.87 -6.70
C PHE A 63 -9.77 10.75 -7.69
N ALA A 64 -8.95 9.70 -7.82
CA ALA A 64 -9.21 8.60 -8.75
C ALA A 64 -10.47 7.80 -8.41
N THR A 65 -10.82 7.72 -7.13
CA THR A 65 -12.05 7.03 -6.66
C THR A 65 -13.16 8.02 -6.27
N GLY A 66 -12.84 9.31 -6.13
CA GLY A 66 -13.72 10.33 -5.60
C GLY A 66 -14.07 10.13 -4.12
N ALA A 67 -13.29 9.32 -3.39
CA ALA A 67 -13.61 8.93 -2.03
C ALA A 67 -12.71 9.63 -0.99
N TRP A 68 -13.31 9.95 0.16
CA TRP A 68 -12.61 10.29 1.39
C TRP A 68 -12.47 9.06 2.27
N GLY A 69 -11.32 8.89 2.92
CA GLY A 69 -11.10 7.75 3.81
C GLY A 69 -9.93 7.94 4.74
N TRP A 70 -9.91 7.08 5.75
CA TRP A 70 -8.77 6.86 6.62
C TRP A 70 -7.77 5.94 5.93
N GLU A 71 -6.52 6.35 5.89
CA GLU A 71 -5.41 5.58 5.33
C GLU A 71 -4.22 5.54 6.29
N ILE A 72 -3.38 4.52 6.16
CA ILE A 72 -2.05 4.51 6.75
C ILE A 72 -1.13 5.39 5.90
N PRO A 73 -0.04 5.96 6.44
CA PRO A 73 1.02 6.57 5.63
C PRO A 73 1.62 5.52 4.69
N ALA A 74 1.63 5.84 3.40
CA ALA A 74 2.04 4.90 2.35
C ALA A 74 2.40 5.62 1.06
N GLY A 75 3.47 5.19 0.42
CA GLY A 75 3.91 5.73 -0.85
C GLY A 75 4.71 4.76 -1.68
N ARG A 76 5.34 5.26 -2.73
CA ARG A 76 6.15 4.48 -3.64
C ARG A 76 7.63 4.62 -3.30
N CYS A 77 8.36 3.51 -3.34
CA CYS A 77 9.81 3.57 -3.24
C CYS A 77 10.40 4.34 -4.43
N GLU A 78 11.44 5.12 -4.19
CA GLU A 78 12.23 5.73 -5.23
C GLU A 78 13.18 4.72 -5.91
N ALA A 79 13.80 5.11 -7.02
CA ALA A 79 14.72 4.24 -7.74
C ALA A 79 15.93 3.87 -6.87
N GLY A 80 16.09 2.58 -6.57
CA GLY A 80 17.18 2.06 -5.72
C GLY A 80 16.98 2.27 -4.22
N GLU A 81 15.82 2.78 -3.79
CA GLU A 81 15.48 2.92 -2.38
C GLU A 81 15.00 1.58 -1.80
N GLU A 82 15.54 1.23 -0.64
CA GLU A 82 15.07 0.05 0.11
C GLU A 82 13.68 0.32 0.71
N PRO A 83 12.75 -0.66 0.67
CA PRO A 83 11.37 -0.48 1.17
C PRO A 83 11.27 0.03 2.61
N ALA A 84 12.17 -0.41 3.50
CA ALA A 84 12.20 0.06 4.89
C ALA A 84 12.61 1.55 4.99
N THR A 85 13.51 2.01 4.14
CA THR A 85 13.93 3.42 4.08
C THR A 85 12.79 4.29 3.56
N SER A 86 12.16 3.87 2.46
CA SER A 86 10.97 4.52 1.91
C SER A 86 9.85 4.61 2.94
N ALA A 87 9.59 3.54 3.69
CA ALA A 87 8.57 3.49 4.73
C ALA A 87 8.76 4.59 5.80
N VAL A 88 9.99 4.78 6.29
CA VAL A 88 10.30 5.83 7.27
C VAL A 88 10.13 7.23 6.68
N ARG A 89 10.57 7.43 5.44
CA ARG A 89 10.44 8.71 4.72
C ARG A 89 8.98 9.07 4.52
N GLU A 90 8.15 8.17 4.00
CA GLU A 90 6.72 8.40 3.76
C GLU A 90 5.97 8.73 5.06
N VAL A 91 6.26 8.04 6.18
CA VAL A 91 5.68 8.41 7.47
C VAL A 91 6.02 9.85 7.83
N GLU A 92 7.29 10.25 7.68
CA GLU A 92 7.73 11.59 8.06
C GLU A 92 7.10 12.67 7.17
N GLU A 93 7.10 12.47 5.86
CA GLU A 93 6.55 13.41 4.87
C GLU A 93 5.03 13.57 5.02
N GLU A 94 4.28 12.46 5.07
CA GLU A 94 2.82 12.51 5.09
C GLU A 94 2.23 12.87 6.47
N THR A 95 2.95 12.59 7.56
CA THR A 95 2.37 12.72 8.91
C THR A 95 3.06 13.74 9.81
N GLY A 96 4.30 14.13 9.52
CA GLY A 96 5.15 14.90 10.42
C GLY A 96 5.66 14.08 11.62
N TYR A 97 5.55 12.74 11.59
CA TYR A 97 6.11 11.84 12.59
C TYR A 97 7.22 10.98 11.99
N ARG A 98 8.23 10.67 12.80
CA ARG A 98 9.28 9.73 12.46
C ARG A 98 9.23 8.55 13.41
N VAL A 99 9.20 7.34 12.87
CA VAL A 99 9.24 6.10 13.65
C VAL A 99 10.67 5.78 14.08
N GLY A 100 10.83 5.32 15.33
CA GLY A 100 12.13 4.93 15.88
C GLY A 100 12.46 3.46 15.64
N ARG A 101 11.42 2.65 15.39
CA ARG A 101 11.51 1.22 15.17
C ARG A 101 10.58 0.80 14.05
N LEU A 102 11.04 -0.11 13.19
CA LEU A 102 10.27 -0.60 12.04
C LEU A 102 10.46 -2.10 11.92
N GLU A 103 9.35 -2.85 11.90
CA GLU A 103 9.35 -4.31 11.76
C GLU A 103 8.47 -4.70 10.56
N PRO A 104 8.88 -5.67 9.74
CA PRO A 104 8.05 -6.16 8.64
C PRO A 104 6.73 -6.73 9.16
N LEU A 105 5.60 -6.34 8.57
CA LEU A 105 4.29 -6.85 8.92
C LEU A 105 3.75 -7.84 7.87
N ILE A 106 3.67 -7.42 6.61
CA ILE A 106 3.25 -8.27 5.49
C ILE A 106 3.78 -7.73 4.16
N THR A 107 4.02 -8.63 3.21
CA THR A 107 4.29 -8.30 1.80
C THR A 107 3.25 -8.99 0.93
N PHE A 108 2.65 -8.27 -0.02
CA PHE A 108 1.60 -8.82 -0.89
C PHE A 108 1.53 -8.10 -2.24
N ASN A 109 0.77 -8.71 -3.17
CA ASN A 109 0.46 -8.12 -4.47
C ASN A 109 -0.99 -7.59 -4.45
N PRO A 110 -1.22 -6.27 -4.46
CA PRO A 110 -2.57 -5.70 -4.36
C PRO A 110 -3.50 -6.08 -5.52
N LEU A 111 -2.93 -6.33 -6.69
CA LEU A 111 -3.66 -6.59 -7.95
C LEU A 111 -3.10 -7.83 -8.68
N ALA A 112 -2.88 -8.94 -7.97
CA ALA A 112 -2.18 -10.12 -8.48
C ALA A 112 -2.73 -10.69 -9.81
N GLY A 113 -4.01 -10.44 -10.14
CA GLY A 113 -4.60 -10.88 -11.43
C GLY A 113 -4.19 -10.05 -12.63
N VAL A 114 -3.68 -8.83 -12.43
CA VAL A 114 -3.38 -7.88 -13.53
C VAL A 114 -2.09 -7.11 -13.33
N SER A 115 -1.37 -7.35 -12.23
CA SER A 115 -0.11 -6.64 -11.93
C SER A 115 0.82 -7.50 -11.08
N SER A 116 2.11 -7.38 -11.37
CA SER A 116 3.18 -7.95 -10.53
C SER A 116 3.65 -6.99 -9.42
N HIS A 117 2.94 -5.86 -9.24
CA HIS A 117 3.30 -4.86 -8.24
C HIS A 117 3.32 -5.46 -6.83
N VAL A 118 4.34 -5.13 -6.07
CA VAL A 118 4.54 -5.59 -4.69
C VAL A 118 4.37 -4.42 -3.73
N THR A 119 3.70 -4.67 -2.62
CA THR A 119 3.54 -3.72 -1.51
C THR A 119 4.13 -4.32 -0.24
N HIS A 120 5.02 -3.57 0.40
CA HIS A 120 5.65 -3.93 1.67
C HIS A 120 5.02 -3.12 2.80
N ILE A 121 4.41 -3.79 3.77
CA ILE A 121 3.84 -3.15 4.95
C ILE A 121 4.70 -3.46 6.17
N PHE A 122 4.91 -2.42 6.95
CA PHE A 122 5.65 -2.48 8.21
C PHE A 122 4.75 -2.07 9.38
N GLU A 123 5.13 -2.49 10.58
CA GLU A 123 4.68 -1.88 11.82
C GLU A 123 5.76 -0.92 12.31
N GLY A 124 5.37 0.31 12.64
CA GLY A 124 6.26 1.36 13.13
C GLY A 124 5.92 1.74 14.57
N THR A 125 6.92 1.74 15.46
CA THR A 125 6.78 2.13 16.86
C THR A 125 7.74 3.24 17.25
N ASP A 126 7.65 3.72 18.48
CA ASP A 126 8.50 4.82 19.00
C ASP A 126 8.39 6.09 18.14
N ALA A 127 7.18 6.39 17.66
CA ALA A 127 6.93 7.54 16.80
C ALA A 127 7.11 8.84 17.55
N ARG A 128 7.87 9.77 16.97
CA ARG A 128 8.12 11.11 17.52
C ARG A 128 7.73 12.14 16.49
N ARG A 129 7.05 13.20 16.92
CA ARG A 129 6.71 14.30 16.04
C ARG A 129 7.98 15.08 15.69
N THR A 130 8.24 15.24 14.39
CA THR A 130 9.40 15.95 13.84
C THR A 130 8.99 17.22 13.10
N GLY A 131 7.70 17.33 12.69
CA GLY A 131 7.21 18.47 11.93
C GLY A 131 5.70 18.52 11.85
N GLU A 132 5.21 19.29 10.90
CA GLU A 132 3.81 19.30 10.48
C GLU A 132 3.64 18.37 9.28
N HIS A 133 2.43 17.78 9.12
CA HIS A 133 2.09 17.02 7.93
C HIS A 133 1.91 17.95 6.72
N ASP A 134 2.09 17.40 5.52
CA ASP A 134 1.77 18.14 4.30
C ASP A 134 0.23 18.21 4.11
N PRO A 135 -0.37 19.42 4.14
CA PRO A 135 -1.81 19.57 3.96
C PRO A 135 -2.28 19.20 2.53
N ALA A 136 -1.38 19.08 1.56
CA ALA A 136 -1.69 18.58 0.22
C ALA A 136 -1.90 17.06 0.22
N GLU A 137 -1.23 16.34 1.13
CA GLU A 137 -1.31 14.88 1.24
C GLU A 137 -2.46 14.42 2.14
N ALA A 138 -2.73 15.14 3.23
CA ALA A 138 -3.80 14.78 4.15
C ALA A 138 -4.53 16.01 4.70
N ALA A 139 -5.87 15.95 4.78
CA ALA A 139 -6.65 16.98 5.43
C ALA A 139 -6.46 16.97 6.95
N LYS A 140 -6.13 15.83 7.53
CA LYS A 140 -5.76 15.68 8.95
C LYS A 140 -5.01 14.38 9.21
N VAL A 141 -4.26 14.38 10.30
CA VAL A 141 -3.52 13.24 10.84
C VAL A 141 -3.98 13.01 12.28
N GLU A 142 -4.44 11.82 12.61
CA GLU A 142 -5.02 11.52 13.91
C GLU A 142 -4.55 10.17 14.47
N TRP A 143 -4.34 10.13 15.79
CA TRP A 143 -4.19 8.89 16.53
C TRP A 143 -5.57 8.30 16.87
N VAL A 144 -5.90 7.20 16.25
CA VAL A 144 -7.18 6.51 16.39
C VAL A 144 -7.01 5.28 17.27
N ALA A 145 -7.95 5.03 18.19
CA ALA A 145 -7.95 3.78 18.98
C ALA A 145 -8.05 2.57 18.04
N ALA A 146 -7.17 1.60 18.21
CA ALA A 146 -7.15 0.41 17.37
C ALA A 146 -8.50 -0.36 17.42
N ASP A 147 -9.19 -0.30 18.56
CA ASP A 147 -10.52 -0.91 18.74
C ASP A 147 -11.63 -0.20 17.95
N ASP A 148 -11.43 1.04 17.50
CA ASP A 148 -12.36 1.75 16.61
C ASP A 148 -12.21 1.35 15.13
N ILE A 149 -11.05 0.82 14.73
CA ILE A 149 -10.75 0.47 13.33
C ILE A 149 -11.78 -0.50 12.73
N PRO A 150 -12.19 -1.60 13.39
CA PRO A 150 -13.23 -2.49 12.86
C PRO A 150 -14.56 -1.76 12.59
N ARG A 151 -14.89 -0.74 13.36
CA ARG A 151 -16.07 0.10 13.13
C ARG A 151 -15.88 0.98 11.88
N PHE A 152 -14.70 1.53 11.68
CA PHE A 152 -14.40 2.34 10.48
C PHE A 152 -14.47 1.49 9.21
N ILE A 153 -13.90 0.28 9.23
CA ILE A 153 -13.98 -0.67 8.12
C ILE A 153 -15.45 -0.99 7.78
N ARG A 154 -16.27 -1.36 8.78
CA ARG A 154 -17.69 -1.66 8.56
C ARG A 154 -18.50 -0.49 8.01
N LYS A 155 -18.10 0.75 8.30
CA LYS A 155 -18.74 1.96 7.80
C LYS A 155 -18.23 2.41 6.42
N GLY A 156 -17.29 1.67 5.81
CA GLY A 156 -16.67 2.06 4.53
C GLY A 156 -15.76 3.29 4.63
N LEU A 157 -15.26 3.61 5.82
CA LEU A 157 -14.36 4.74 6.05
C LEU A 157 -12.89 4.40 5.80
N VAL A 158 -12.60 3.16 5.39
CA VAL A 158 -11.28 2.67 4.95
C VAL A 158 -11.44 2.10 3.54
N PRO A 159 -11.57 2.95 2.51
CA PRO A 159 -11.84 2.50 1.14
C PRO A 159 -10.59 2.01 0.41
N ASP A 160 -9.39 2.37 0.88
CA ASP A 160 -8.12 1.96 0.27
C ASP A 160 -7.77 0.51 0.60
N GLY A 161 -7.46 -0.28 -0.44
CA GLY A 161 -7.18 -1.71 -0.30
C GLY A 161 -5.88 -2.02 0.44
N ILE A 162 -4.84 -1.20 0.26
CA ILE A 162 -3.55 -1.36 0.95
C ILE A 162 -3.74 -1.12 2.45
N THR A 163 -4.39 -0.02 2.80
CA THR A 163 -4.73 0.30 4.19
C THR A 163 -5.60 -0.77 4.83
N LEU A 164 -6.62 -1.24 4.10
CA LEU A 164 -7.51 -2.30 4.59
C LEU A 164 -6.73 -3.60 4.90
N ALA A 165 -5.85 -4.02 3.99
CA ALA A 165 -5.00 -5.20 4.19
C ALA A 165 -4.06 -5.03 5.38
N ALA A 166 -3.38 -3.88 5.48
CA ALA A 166 -2.45 -3.56 6.55
C ALA A 166 -3.12 -3.57 7.92
N LEU A 167 -4.22 -2.83 8.07
CA LEU A 167 -4.96 -2.72 9.34
C LEU A 167 -5.58 -4.05 9.74
N SER A 168 -6.13 -4.82 8.79
CA SER A 168 -6.70 -6.15 9.08
C SER A 168 -5.63 -7.13 9.55
N THR A 169 -4.45 -7.12 8.93
CA THR A 169 -3.30 -7.95 9.34
C THR A 169 -2.84 -7.56 10.75
N TYR A 170 -2.63 -6.26 10.99
CA TYR A 170 -2.24 -5.76 12.31
C TYR A 170 -3.21 -6.18 13.40
N LEU A 171 -4.53 -5.96 13.19
CA LEU A 171 -5.56 -6.32 14.19
C LEU A 171 -5.61 -7.82 14.45
N THR A 172 -5.37 -8.65 13.45
CA THR A 172 -5.34 -10.10 13.59
C THR A 172 -4.14 -10.55 14.43
N LEU A 173 -2.94 -10.02 14.15
CA LEU A 173 -1.72 -10.43 14.84
C LEU A 173 -1.62 -9.90 16.28
N ARG A 174 -2.14 -8.69 16.57
CA ARG A 174 -2.18 -8.16 17.94
C ARG A 174 -3.13 -8.92 18.86
N SER A 175 -4.07 -9.68 18.31
CA SER A 175 -5.06 -10.44 19.09
C SER A 175 -4.57 -11.84 19.46
N THR A 176 -3.37 -12.21 19.00
CA THR A 176 -2.75 -13.53 19.23
C THR A 176 -1.70 -13.45 20.34
#